data_9f557579ed0723e9ff87fa3360503fc1
#
_entry.id   9f557579ed0723e9ff87fa3360503fc1
#
_cell.length_a   1.000
_cell.length_b   1.000
_cell.length_c   1.000
_cell.angle_alpha   90.00
_cell.angle_beta   90.00
_cell.angle_gamma   90.00
#
_symmetry.space_group_name_H-M   'P 1'
#
loop_
_entity.id
_entity.type
_entity.pdbx_description
1 polymer ?
#
loop_
_entity_poly.entity_id
_entity_poly.type
_entity_poly.pdbx_seq_one_letter_code
_entity_poly.pdbx_strand_id
1 'polypeptide(L)'
;TTLFRSGEVLLRAGCITREVGVVQAGGVNIENIDLWGNRSILSHVPAGQVFAETYAFCGEPMMVDVVAAEETEALFLNMDVLIHTPHPDSEWQPVLVQNLLNISLHKNLALSERIFCTAPKTVRGRLLLYLSNQAAKAGSKSFRIPFDRQGLADYLNLDRSALSKELGKMRDEGILETTKNEFTLHELPE
;
A
#
# COMPACT_ATOMS: atom_id res chain seq x y z
N THR A 1 13.58 -15.75 -12.58
CA THR A 1 14.10 -14.58 -11.86
C THR A 1 14.77 -13.62 -12.82
N THR A 2 14.51 -12.34 -12.70
CA THR A 2 15.05 -11.27 -13.53
C THR A 2 15.60 -10.15 -12.65
N LEU A 3 16.75 -9.59 -13.04
CA LEU A 3 17.39 -8.46 -12.40
C LEU A 3 17.02 -7.18 -13.16
N PHE A 4 16.68 -6.14 -12.41
CA PHE A 4 16.31 -4.81 -12.92
C PHE A 4 17.17 -3.75 -12.26
N ARG A 5 17.58 -2.75 -13.05
CA ARG A 5 18.27 -1.56 -12.54
C ARG A 5 17.26 -0.57 -12.00
N SER A 6 17.68 0.30 -11.09
CA SER A 6 16.87 1.41 -10.62
C SER A 6 16.27 2.21 -11.79
N GLY A 7 14.96 2.44 -11.75
CA GLY A 7 14.21 3.14 -12.80
C GLY A 7 13.78 2.29 -13.99
N GLU A 8 14.17 1.00 -14.07
CA GLU A 8 13.65 0.10 -15.11
C GLU A 8 12.19 -0.26 -14.86
N VAL A 9 11.40 -0.29 -15.94
CA VAL A 9 9.98 -0.65 -15.90
C VAL A 9 9.85 -2.16 -16.02
N LEU A 10 9.30 -2.81 -15.00
CA LEU A 10 9.03 -4.25 -14.97
C LEU A 10 7.74 -4.58 -15.73
N LEU A 11 6.68 -3.81 -15.47
CA LEU A 11 5.37 -3.97 -16.10
C LEU A 11 4.81 -2.57 -16.43
N ARG A 12 4.19 -2.44 -17.60
CA ARG A 12 3.66 -1.15 -18.08
C ARG A 12 2.13 -1.05 -17.94
N ALA A 13 1.66 0.13 -17.66
CA ALA A 13 0.24 0.47 -17.77
C ALA A 13 -0.28 0.16 -19.18
N GLY A 14 -1.51 -0.32 -19.27
CA GLY A 14 -2.16 -0.73 -20.52
C GLY A 14 -1.83 -2.16 -20.97
N CYS A 15 -0.79 -2.80 -20.43
CA CYS A 15 -0.48 -4.19 -20.76
C CYS A 15 -1.31 -5.16 -19.91
N ILE A 16 -1.65 -6.31 -20.49
CA ILE A 16 -2.24 -7.43 -19.75
C ILE A 16 -1.10 -8.35 -19.32
N THR A 17 -1.06 -8.70 -18.06
CA THR A 17 -0.13 -9.69 -17.52
C THR A 17 -0.86 -10.91 -17.00
N ARG A 18 -0.20 -12.09 -17.09
CA ARG A 18 -0.61 -13.33 -16.43
C ARG A 18 0.40 -13.74 -15.36
N GLU A 19 1.35 -12.87 -15.09
CA GLU A 19 2.43 -13.13 -14.15
C GLU A 19 2.29 -12.28 -12.90
N VAL A 20 2.41 -12.95 -11.76
CA VAL A 20 2.58 -12.34 -10.45
C VAL A 20 4.06 -12.16 -10.21
N GLY A 21 4.49 -10.96 -9.84
CA GLY A 21 5.86 -10.69 -9.45
C GLY A 21 6.06 -10.85 -7.93
N VAL A 22 7.19 -11.46 -7.55
CA VAL A 22 7.65 -11.56 -6.16
C VAL A 22 8.99 -10.84 -6.07
N VAL A 23 9.09 -9.81 -5.24
CA VAL A 23 10.35 -9.11 -5.00
C VAL A 23 11.23 -9.98 -4.11
N GLN A 24 12.37 -10.44 -4.63
CA GLN A 24 13.34 -11.25 -3.88
C GLN A 24 14.39 -10.38 -3.17
N ALA A 25 14.83 -9.32 -3.84
CA ALA A 25 15.73 -8.32 -3.28
C ALA A 25 15.43 -6.93 -3.85
N GLY A 26 15.77 -5.87 -3.14
CA GLY A 26 15.44 -4.50 -3.53
C GLY A 26 13.97 -4.17 -3.31
N GLY A 27 13.36 -3.40 -4.23
CA GLY A 27 11.97 -3.00 -4.14
C GLY A 27 11.44 -2.41 -5.44
N VAL A 28 10.14 -2.42 -5.63
CA VAL A 28 9.47 -1.79 -6.76
C VAL A 28 8.49 -0.72 -6.31
N ASN A 29 8.35 0.33 -7.11
CA ASN A 29 7.33 1.35 -6.96
C ASN A 29 6.17 1.04 -7.91
N ILE A 30 4.97 1.18 -7.42
CA ILE A 30 3.76 1.21 -8.23
C ILE A 30 3.50 2.67 -8.56
N GLU A 31 3.59 3.00 -9.84
CA GLU A 31 3.55 4.39 -10.31
C GLU A 31 2.35 4.63 -11.23
N ASN A 32 1.79 5.82 -11.13
CA ASN A 32 0.83 6.33 -12.09
C ASN A 32 1.44 7.52 -12.84
N ILE A 33 1.25 7.56 -14.15
CA ILE A 33 1.66 8.69 -14.98
C ILE A 33 0.36 9.35 -15.50
N ASP A 34 0.18 10.62 -15.16
CA ASP A 34 -0.98 11.38 -15.63
C ASP A 34 -0.83 11.80 -17.10
N LEU A 35 -1.89 12.40 -17.66
CA LEU A 35 -1.92 12.85 -19.05
C LEU A 35 -0.88 13.94 -19.36
N TRP A 36 -0.33 14.61 -18.36
CA TRP A 36 0.70 15.64 -18.50
C TRP A 36 2.12 15.10 -18.27
N GLY A 37 2.25 13.78 -18.02
CA GLY A 37 3.53 13.12 -17.79
C GLY A 37 4.05 13.24 -16.36
N ASN A 38 3.24 13.74 -15.41
CA ASN A 38 3.64 13.76 -14.01
C ASN A 38 3.56 12.35 -13.42
N ARG A 39 4.60 11.97 -12.72
CA ARG A 39 4.75 10.68 -12.08
C ARG A 39 4.32 10.77 -10.62
N SER A 40 3.47 9.85 -10.18
CA SER A 40 3.05 9.72 -8.79
C SER A 40 3.29 8.30 -8.30
N ILE A 41 4.05 8.15 -7.22
CA ILE A 41 4.26 6.85 -6.56
C ILE A 41 3.02 6.57 -5.68
N LEU A 42 2.27 5.53 -6.02
CA LEU A 42 1.08 5.12 -5.30
C LEU A 42 1.42 4.24 -4.10
N SER A 43 2.40 3.36 -4.27
CA SER A 43 2.91 2.49 -3.20
C SER A 43 4.29 1.97 -3.52
N HIS A 44 4.99 1.51 -2.48
CA HIS A 44 6.26 0.80 -2.57
C HIS A 44 6.05 -0.65 -2.12
N VAL A 45 6.62 -1.59 -2.86
CA VAL A 45 6.57 -3.04 -2.59
C VAL A 45 7.99 -3.51 -2.28
N PRO A 46 8.34 -3.76 -1.02
CA PRO A 46 9.67 -4.20 -0.63
C PRO A 46 9.90 -5.71 -0.88
N ALA A 47 11.13 -6.15 -0.65
CA ALA A 47 11.49 -7.57 -0.69
C ALA A 47 10.57 -8.44 0.19
N GLY A 48 10.25 -9.63 -0.29
CA GLY A 48 9.32 -10.59 0.33
C GLY A 48 7.85 -10.33 0.02
N GLN A 49 7.51 -9.28 -0.73
CA GLN A 49 6.13 -8.98 -1.11
C GLN A 49 5.87 -9.24 -2.60
N VAL A 50 4.58 -9.35 -2.93
CA VAL A 50 4.11 -9.59 -4.31
C VAL A 50 3.52 -8.33 -4.93
N PHE A 51 3.56 -8.26 -6.28
CA PHE A 51 2.93 -7.22 -7.08
C PHE A 51 2.23 -7.83 -8.30
N ALA A 52 1.32 -7.06 -8.90
CA ALA A 52 0.53 -7.40 -10.08
C ALA A 52 -0.41 -8.62 -9.93
N GLU A 53 -0.58 -9.17 -8.71
CA GLU A 53 -1.44 -10.33 -8.46
C GLU A 53 -2.88 -10.10 -8.93
N THR A 54 -3.45 -8.94 -8.64
CA THR A 54 -4.83 -8.60 -9.03
C THR A 54 -5.00 -8.64 -10.54
N TYR A 55 -4.07 -8.03 -11.29
CA TYR A 55 -4.13 -8.00 -12.75
C TYR A 55 -3.90 -9.38 -13.38
N ALA A 56 -2.95 -10.14 -12.83
CA ALA A 56 -2.65 -11.48 -13.29
C ALA A 56 -3.85 -12.44 -13.15
N PHE A 57 -4.61 -12.31 -12.07
CA PHE A 57 -5.82 -13.10 -11.84
C PHE A 57 -7.03 -12.61 -12.62
N CYS A 58 -7.27 -11.29 -12.68
CA CYS A 58 -8.43 -10.73 -13.35
C CYS A 58 -8.29 -10.68 -14.88
N GLY A 59 -7.04 -10.68 -15.40
CA GLY A 59 -6.79 -10.55 -16.83
C GLY A 59 -7.11 -9.16 -17.39
N GLU A 60 -7.25 -8.16 -16.53
CA GLU A 60 -7.52 -6.79 -16.91
C GLU A 60 -6.22 -6.04 -17.26
N PRO A 61 -6.29 -5.02 -18.14
CA PRO A 61 -5.14 -4.18 -18.42
C PRO A 61 -4.66 -3.46 -17.16
N MET A 62 -3.35 -3.40 -16.97
CA MET A 62 -2.75 -2.69 -15.85
C MET A 62 -3.06 -1.19 -15.91
N MET A 63 -3.46 -0.60 -14.80
CA MET A 63 -3.73 0.85 -14.68
C MET A 63 -2.48 1.64 -14.25
N VAL A 64 -1.39 0.94 -13.91
CA VAL A 64 -0.18 1.50 -13.29
C VAL A 64 1.06 0.85 -13.88
N ASP A 65 2.19 1.57 -13.81
CA ASP A 65 3.50 1.02 -14.08
C ASP A 65 4.08 0.39 -12.81
N VAL A 66 4.88 -0.67 -12.97
CA VAL A 66 5.73 -1.23 -11.92
C VAL A 66 7.16 -0.93 -12.29
N VAL A 67 7.85 -0.15 -11.46
CA VAL A 67 9.18 0.38 -11.73
C VAL A 67 10.13 0.00 -10.60
N ALA A 68 11.33 -0.47 -10.93
CA ALA A 68 12.36 -0.77 -9.93
C ALA A 68 12.76 0.50 -9.18
N ALA A 69 12.60 0.51 -7.85
CA ALA A 69 12.99 1.63 -7.00
C ALA A 69 14.51 1.73 -6.83
N GLU A 70 15.15 0.60 -6.87
CA GLU A 70 16.59 0.38 -6.72
C GLU A 70 17.01 -0.83 -7.56
N GLU A 71 18.24 -1.32 -7.43
CA GLU A 71 18.61 -2.61 -8.03
C GLU A 71 17.75 -3.72 -7.42
N THR A 72 16.93 -4.36 -8.27
CA THR A 72 15.83 -5.22 -7.82
C THR A 72 15.90 -6.58 -8.50
N GLU A 73 15.76 -7.62 -7.70
CA GLU A 73 15.58 -8.99 -8.17
C GLU A 73 14.13 -9.40 -7.98
N ALA A 74 13.46 -9.77 -9.09
CA ALA A 74 12.06 -10.20 -9.09
C ALA A 74 11.89 -11.58 -9.74
N LEU A 75 11.09 -12.43 -9.06
CA LEU A 75 10.63 -13.70 -9.58
C LEU A 75 9.23 -13.51 -10.18
N PHE A 76 9.04 -13.95 -11.42
CA PHE A 76 7.73 -13.95 -12.07
C PHE A 76 7.14 -15.37 -12.10
N LEU A 77 5.89 -15.48 -11.67
CA LEU A 77 5.13 -16.73 -11.61
C LEU A 77 3.94 -16.63 -12.56
N ASN A 78 3.90 -17.47 -13.59
CA ASN A 78 2.77 -17.52 -14.51
C ASN A 78 1.58 -18.21 -13.83
N MET A 79 0.51 -17.47 -13.58
CA MET A 79 -0.64 -17.94 -12.82
C MET A 79 -1.51 -18.90 -13.62
N ASP A 80 -1.61 -18.73 -14.94
CA ASP A 80 -2.37 -19.68 -15.77
C ASP A 80 -1.76 -21.09 -15.69
N VAL A 81 -0.43 -21.20 -15.74
CA VAL A 81 0.28 -22.46 -15.62
C VAL A 81 0.11 -23.05 -14.21
N LEU A 82 0.30 -22.23 -13.18
CA LEU A 82 0.27 -22.67 -11.79
C LEU A 82 -1.12 -23.11 -11.31
N ILE A 83 -2.19 -22.48 -11.80
CA ILE A 83 -3.55 -22.78 -11.37
C ILE A 83 -4.20 -23.85 -12.24
N HIS A 84 -4.02 -23.78 -13.58
CA HIS A 84 -4.76 -24.63 -14.51
C HIS A 84 -4.01 -25.90 -14.92
N THR A 85 -2.71 -26.01 -14.62
CA THR A 85 -1.98 -27.26 -14.87
C THR A 85 -2.19 -28.20 -13.67
N PRO A 86 -2.83 -29.35 -13.84
CA PRO A 86 -2.99 -30.29 -12.75
C PRO A 86 -1.63 -30.82 -12.27
N HIS A 87 -1.36 -30.67 -11.01
CA HIS A 87 -0.21 -31.28 -10.34
C HIS A 87 -0.77 -32.19 -9.22
N PRO A 88 -1.29 -33.38 -9.55
CA PRO A 88 -2.07 -34.22 -8.62
C PRO A 88 -1.31 -34.61 -7.34
N ASP A 89 0.03 -34.62 -7.41
CA ASP A 89 0.89 -34.98 -6.27
C ASP A 89 1.54 -33.75 -5.59
N SER A 90 1.09 -32.53 -5.93
CA SER A 90 1.69 -31.32 -5.37
C SER A 90 0.96 -30.81 -4.14
N GLU A 91 1.60 -30.89 -2.99
CA GLU A 91 1.09 -30.27 -1.75
C GLU A 91 1.27 -28.74 -1.72
N TRP A 92 2.15 -28.20 -2.57
CA TRP A 92 2.48 -26.77 -2.59
C TRP A 92 1.42 -25.89 -3.30
N GLN A 93 0.72 -26.42 -4.29
CA GLN A 93 -0.19 -25.64 -5.13
C GLN A 93 -1.38 -25.05 -4.33
N PRO A 94 -2.08 -25.80 -3.48
CA PRO A 94 -3.12 -25.24 -2.62
C PRO A 94 -2.57 -24.19 -1.64
N VAL A 95 -1.38 -24.42 -1.10
CA VAL A 95 -0.72 -23.49 -0.16
C VAL A 95 -0.37 -22.18 -0.87
N LEU A 96 0.17 -22.24 -2.09
CA LEU A 96 0.46 -21.04 -2.90
C LEU A 96 -0.81 -20.22 -3.16
N VAL A 97 -1.88 -20.88 -3.63
CA VAL A 97 -3.17 -20.20 -3.91
C VAL A 97 -3.72 -19.57 -2.64
N GLN A 98 -3.69 -20.28 -1.52
CA GLN A 98 -4.17 -19.73 -0.24
C GLN A 98 -3.35 -18.54 0.23
N ASN A 99 -2.03 -18.57 0.08
CA ASN A 99 -1.16 -17.45 0.42
C ASN A 99 -1.44 -16.22 -0.46
N LEU A 100 -1.59 -16.39 -1.76
CA LEU A 100 -1.93 -15.31 -2.69
C LEU A 100 -3.32 -14.71 -2.37
N LEU A 101 -4.30 -15.57 -2.05
CA LEU A 101 -5.62 -15.11 -1.61
C LEU A 101 -5.53 -14.30 -0.32
N ASN A 102 -4.79 -14.78 0.68
CA ASN A 102 -4.58 -14.07 1.94
C ASN A 102 -3.92 -12.70 1.72
N ILE A 103 -2.89 -12.62 0.86
CA ILE A 103 -2.23 -11.36 0.51
C ILE A 103 -3.23 -10.39 -0.14
N SER A 104 -4.01 -10.86 -1.11
CA SER A 104 -5.02 -10.03 -1.80
C SER A 104 -6.11 -9.52 -0.85
N LEU A 105 -6.57 -10.36 0.07
CA LEU A 105 -7.54 -9.97 1.09
C LEU A 105 -6.97 -8.90 2.04
N HIS A 106 -5.72 -9.04 2.49
CA HIS A 106 -5.09 -8.04 3.35
C HIS A 106 -4.89 -6.71 2.62
N LYS A 107 -4.49 -6.73 1.33
CA LYS A 107 -4.41 -5.52 0.51
C LYS A 107 -5.78 -4.86 0.32
N ASN A 108 -6.84 -5.65 0.11
CA ASN A 108 -8.20 -5.14 0.01
C ASN A 108 -8.66 -4.46 1.31
N LEU A 109 -8.38 -5.08 2.47
CA LEU A 109 -8.66 -4.47 3.78
C LEU A 109 -7.92 -3.14 3.97
N ALA A 110 -6.64 -3.06 3.58
CA ALA A 110 -5.85 -1.83 3.67
C ALA A 110 -6.40 -0.72 2.75
N LEU A 111 -6.81 -1.08 1.52
CA LEU A 111 -7.47 -0.14 0.59
C LEU A 111 -8.82 0.34 1.14
N SER A 112 -9.64 -0.55 1.68
CA SER A 112 -10.93 -0.22 2.30
C SER A 112 -10.73 0.74 3.48
N GLU A 113 -9.75 0.47 4.34
CA GLU A 113 -9.40 1.38 5.45
C GLU A 113 -9.01 2.77 4.95
N ARG A 114 -8.19 2.84 3.91
CA ARG A 114 -7.80 4.13 3.31
C ARG A 114 -9.00 4.89 2.75
N ILE A 115 -9.91 4.20 2.08
CA ILE A 115 -11.16 4.80 1.57
C ILE A 115 -11.97 5.37 2.74
N PHE A 116 -12.18 4.62 3.82
CA PHE A 116 -12.89 5.11 5.00
C PHE A 116 -12.19 6.33 5.63
N CYS A 117 -10.87 6.26 5.81
CA CYS A 117 -10.11 7.37 6.40
C CYS A 117 -10.12 8.64 5.53
N THR A 118 -10.27 8.51 4.21
CA THR A 118 -10.31 9.64 3.27
C THR A 118 -11.72 10.14 2.97
N ALA A 119 -12.77 9.44 3.37
CA ALA A 119 -14.17 9.81 3.15
C ALA A 119 -14.59 11.12 3.84
N PRO A 120 -14.14 11.47 5.07
CA PRO A 120 -14.50 12.73 5.68
C PRO A 120 -14.05 13.93 4.84
N LYS A 121 -14.89 14.97 4.78
CA LYS A 121 -14.61 16.17 3.97
C LYS A 121 -13.56 17.10 4.59
N THR A 122 -13.34 17.01 5.91
CA THR A 122 -12.45 17.91 6.65
C THR A 122 -11.11 17.23 6.96
N VAL A 123 -10.03 18.02 7.02
CA VAL A 123 -8.71 17.56 7.46
C VAL A 123 -8.79 16.90 8.85
N ARG A 124 -9.48 17.56 9.79
CA ARG A 124 -9.70 17.06 11.16
C ARG A 124 -10.42 15.71 11.15
N GLY A 125 -11.50 15.58 10.40
CA GLY A 125 -12.27 14.34 10.34
C GLY A 125 -11.44 13.16 9.83
N ARG A 126 -10.62 13.37 8.79
CA ARG A 126 -9.70 12.34 8.27
C ARG A 126 -8.65 11.95 9.29
N LEU A 127 -8.04 12.94 9.97
CA LEU A 127 -7.05 12.71 11.02
C LEU A 127 -7.65 11.94 12.20
N LEU A 128 -8.79 12.38 12.74
CA LEU A 128 -9.45 11.73 13.86
C LEU A 128 -9.79 10.27 13.54
N LEU A 129 -10.40 10.03 12.38
CA LEU A 129 -10.78 8.68 11.98
C LEU A 129 -9.56 7.77 11.83
N TYR A 130 -8.51 8.24 11.16
CA TYR A 130 -7.28 7.48 11.02
C TYR A 130 -6.62 7.18 12.37
N LEU A 131 -6.41 8.21 13.20
CA LEU A 131 -5.74 8.06 14.50
C LEU A 131 -6.57 7.20 15.47
N SER A 132 -7.89 7.31 15.48
CA SER A 132 -8.78 6.44 16.27
C SER A 132 -8.66 4.98 15.85
N ASN A 133 -8.61 4.70 14.54
CA ASN A 133 -8.40 3.35 14.02
C ASN A 133 -7.03 2.79 14.43
N GLN A 134 -5.97 3.61 14.40
CA GLN A 134 -4.64 3.18 14.84
C GLN A 134 -4.59 2.91 16.35
N ALA A 135 -5.23 3.73 17.16
CA ALA A 135 -5.37 3.52 18.61
C ALA A 135 -6.12 2.21 18.92
N ALA A 136 -7.23 1.95 18.21
CA ALA A 136 -7.99 0.70 18.34
C ALA A 136 -7.15 -0.53 17.97
N LYS A 137 -6.39 -0.47 16.86
CA LYS A 137 -5.47 -1.55 16.45
C LYS A 137 -4.35 -1.80 17.46
N ALA A 138 -3.81 -0.72 18.04
CA ALA A 138 -2.76 -0.82 19.06
C ALA A 138 -3.30 -1.25 20.44
N GLY A 139 -4.62 -1.20 20.66
CA GLY A 139 -5.23 -1.40 21.98
C GLY A 139 -4.77 -0.38 23.01
N SER A 140 -4.31 0.80 22.58
CA SER A 140 -3.69 1.83 23.43
C SER A 140 -3.99 3.22 22.89
N LYS A 141 -4.15 4.19 23.80
CA LYS A 141 -4.23 5.60 23.42
C LYS A 141 -2.89 6.17 22.93
N SER A 142 -1.77 5.54 23.29
CA SER A 142 -0.43 5.90 22.83
C SER A 142 0.08 4.84 21.83
N PHE A 143 0.43 5.28 20.64
CA PHE A 143 0.82 4.39 19.53
C PHE A 143 1.75 5.10 18.55
N ARG A 144 2.39 4.30 17.69
CA ARG A 144 3.26 4.76 16.61
C ARG A 144 2.64 4.43 15.26
N ILE A 145 2.71 5.37 14.32
CA ILE A 145 2.30 5.15 12.94
C ILE A 145 3.52 4.93 12.03
N PRO A 146 3.36 4.21 10.88
CA PRO A 146 4.47 3.93 9.96
C PRO A 146 4.88 5.13 9.10
N PHE A 147 4.09 6.22 9.14
CA PHE A 147 4.28 7.39 8.29
C PHE A 147 5.02 8.52 9.00
N ASP A 148 5.86 9.24 8.25
CA ASP A 148 6.23 10.61 8.59
C ASP A 148 5.11 11.60 8.23
N ARG A 149 5.34 12.90 8.37
CA ARG A 149 4.32 13.92 8.08
C ARG A 149 3.92 13.98 6.61
N GLN A 150 4.86 13.76 5.69
CA GLN A 150 4.57 13.72 4.26
C GLN A 150 3.77 12.46 3.93
N GLY A 151 4.25 11.29 4.35
CA GLY A 151 3.57 10.02 4.10
C GLY A 151 2.15 9.97 4.68
N LEU A 152 1.91 10.56 5.86
CA LEU A 152 0.56 10.67 6.41
C LEU A 152 -0.34 11.60 5.57
N ALA A 153 0.19 12.71 5.08
CA ALA A 153 -0.54 13.61 4.20
C ALA A 153 -0.93 12.91 2.89
N ASP A 154 0.02 12.21 2.27
CA ASP A 154 -0.20 11.46 1.04
C ASP A 154 -1.22 10.31 1.25
N TYR A 155 -1.11 9.60 2.38
CA TYR A 155 -2.05 8.53 2.72
C TYR A 155 -3.49 9.05 2.86
N LEU A 156 -3.67 10.21 3.49
CA LEU A 156 -4.98 10.83 3.76
C LEU A 156 -5.47 11.75 2.63
N ASN A 157 -4.74 11.85 1.52
CA ASN A 157 -5.00 12.80 0.43
C ASN A 157 -5.18 14.24 0.94
N LEU A 158 -4.19 14.71 1.70
CA LEU A 158 -4.14 16.05 2.29
C LEU A 158 -2.88 16.79 1.86
N ASP A 159 -2.97 18.12 1.84
CA ASP A 159 -1.76 18.95 1.80
C ASP A 159 -1.00 18.86 3.13
N ARG A 160 0.34 18.69 3.05
CA ARG A 160 1.21 18.55 4.22
C ARG A 160 1.11 19.74 5.18
N SER A 161 0.99 20.95 4.64
CA SER A 161 0.89 22.17 5.46
C SER A 161 -0.46 22.25 6.18
N ALA A 162 -1.55 21.87 5.50
CA ALA A 162 -2.88 21.78 6.09
C ALA A 162 -2.94 20.73 7.21
N LEU A 163 -2.36 19.55 6.97
CA LEU A 163 -2.25 18.49 7.98
C LEU A 163 -1.46 18.95 9.20
N SER A 164 -0.28 19.55 8.99
CA SER A 164 0.57 20.03 10.11
C SER A 164 -0.11 21.12 10.93
N LYS A 165 -0.80 22.06 10.27
CA LYS A 165 -1.57 23.11 10.92
C LYS A 165 -2.72 22.54 11.77
N GLU A 166 -3.44 21.54 11.26
CA GLU A 166 -4.55 20.94 11.98
C GLU A 166 -4.06 20.12 13.18
N LEU A 167 -2.98 19.35 13.04
CA LEU A 167 -2.35 18.66 14.16
C LEU A 167 -1.90 19.62 15.28
N GLY A 168 -1.37 20.79 14.89
CA GLY A 168 -1.04 21.85 15.86
C GLY A 168 -2.26 22.30 16.65
N LYS A 169 -3.38 22.60 15.97
CA LYS A 169 -4.64 22.98 16.63
C LYS A 169 -5.16 21.88 17.56
N MET A 170 -5.21 20.64 17.10
CA MET A 170 -5.67 19.50 17.90
C MET A 170 -4.82 19.29 19.16
N ARG A 171 -3.51 19.53 19.07
CA ARG A 171 -2.62 19.53 20.23
C ARG A 171 -2.93 20.68 21.17
N ASP A 172 -3.09 21.90 20.66
CA ASP A 172 -3.38 23.11 21.48
C ASP A 172 -4.76 23.02 22.15
N GLU A 173 -5.70 22.27 21.55
CA GLU A 173 -7.03 21.93 22.10
C GLU A 173 -6.98 20.77 23.13
N GLY A 174 -5.82 20.11 23.30
CA GLY A 174 -5.65 19.00 24.24
C GLY A 174 -6.25 17.67 23.76
N ILE A 175 -6.59 17.53 22.47
CA ILE A 175 -7.16 16.31 21.89
C ILE A 175 -6.09 15.24 21.75
N LEU A 176 -4.88 15.63 21.35
CA LEU A 176 -3.76 14.72 21.13
C LEU A 176 -2.41 15.35 21.48
N GLU A 177 -1.45 14.50 21.76
CA GLU A 177 -0.03 14.82 21.72
C GLU A 177 0.66 14.07 20.59
N THR A 178 1.69 14.68 20.02
CA THR A 178 2.44 14.04 18.93
C THR A 178 3.91 14.47 18.92
N THR A 179 4.79 13.49 18.78
CA THR A 179 6.23 13.68 18.57
C THR A 179 6.65 12.81 17.39
N LYS A 180 7.03 13.45 16.28
CA LYS A 180 7.33 12.76 15.00
C LYS A 180 6.15 11.88 14.56
N ASN A 181 6.31 10.56 14.64
CA ASN A 181 5.32 9.55 14.26
C ASN A 181 4.67 8.83 15.46
N GLU A 182 4.88 9.34 16.68
CA GLU A 182 4.23 8.88 17.90
C GLU A 182 3.06 9.80 18.24
N PHE A 183 1.95 9.21 18.65
CA PHE A 183 0.70 9.90 18.98
C PHE A 183 0.14 9.38 20.30
N THR A 184 -0.41 10.29 21.10
CA THR A 184 -1.22 9.97 22.27
C THR A 184 -2.56 10.71 22.14
N LEU A 185 -3.67 9.97 22.14
CA LEU A 185 -5.02 10.54 22.12
C LEU A 185 -5.52 10.67 23.56
N HIS A 186 -5.98 11.86 23.94
CA HIS A 186 -6.53 12.12 25.29
C HIS A 186 -8.03 11.86 25.32
N GLU A 187 -8.75 12.28 24.27
CA GLU A 187 -10.17 11.99 24.09
C GLU A 187 -10.37 11.23 22.77
N LEU A 188 -11.11 10.12 22.84
CA LEU A 188 -11.69 9.51 21.66
C LEU A 188 -13.06 10.13 21.48
N PRO A 189 -13.43 10.62 20.27
CA PRO A 189 -14.82 11.01 20.03
C PRO A 189 -15.70 9.78 20.27
N GLU A 190 -16.77 9.99 21.05
CA GLU A 190 -17.83 9.00 21.29
C GLU A 190 -18.50 8.57 19.97
#